data_b0d2ff1c794990a5d50167c32211fe63
#
_entry.id   b0d2ff1c794990a5d50167c32211fe63
#
_cell.length_a   1.000
_cell.length_b   1.000
_cell.length_c   1.000
_cell.angle_alpha   90.00
_cell.angle_beta   90.00
_cell.angle_gamma   90.00
#
_symmetry.space_group_name_H-M   'P 1'
#
loop_
_entity.id
_entity.type
_entity.pdbx_description
1 polymer ?
#
loop_
_entity_poly.entity_id
_entity_poly.type
_entity_poly.pdbx_seq_one_letter_code
_entity_poly.pdbx_strand_id
1 'polypeptide(L)' 'IAIAPELKVLFPKVKEIAISQMIFSDIDSSRLDTVTTAITRYSHPLNQEEEKQFQKWLEARIGAKSIYVLNEN' A
#
# COMPACT_ATOMS: atom_id res chain seq x y z
N ILE A 1 -5.37 0.23 -13.29
CA ILE A 1 -6.45 0.43 -12.32
C ILE A 1 -6.58 1.91 -12.00
N ALA A 2 -7.77 2.43 -12.21
CA ALA A 2 -8.03 3.86 -11.98
C ALA A 2 -8.47 4.08 -10.53
N ILE A 3 -7.54 4.07 -9.60
CA ILE A 3 -7.85 4.25 -8.18
C ILE A 3 -7.65 5.70 -7.71
N ALA A 4 -6.95 6.52 -8.48
CA ALA A 4 -6.66 7.90 -8.07
C ALA A 4 -7.90 8.74 -7.76
N PRO A 5 -8.97 8.70 -8.57
CA PRO A 5 -10.18 9.47 -8.24
C PRO A 5 -10.81 9.04 -6.92
N GLU A 6 -10.80 7.74 -6.62
CA GLU A 6 -11.36 7.23 -5.37
C GLU A 6 -10.52 7.69 -4.17
N LEU A 7 -9.19 7.63 -4.30
CA LEU A 7 -8.29 8.06 -3.24
C LEU A 7 -8.45 9.53 -2.91
N LYS A 8 -8.66 10.36 -3.92
CA LYS A 8 -8.87 11.79 -3.72
C LYS A 8 -10.03 12.08 -2.78
N VAL A 9 -11.06 11.26 -2.85
CA VAL A 9 -12.27 11.44 -2.05
C VAL A 9 -12.14 10.76 -0.69
N LEU A 10 -11.68 9.51 -0.70
CA LEU A 10 -11.69 8.67 0.51
C LEU A 10 -10.49 8.92 1.42
N PHE A 11 -9.32 9.16 0.83
CA PHE A 11 -8.09 9.34 1.58
C PHE A 11 -7.31 10.54 1.04
N PRO A 12 -7.81 11.76 1.29
CA PRO A 12 -7.22 12.97 0.69
C PRO A 12 -5.79 13.26 1.15
N LYS A 13 -5.34 12.65 2.24
CA LYS A 13 -3.95 12.81 2.69
C LYS A 13 -2.97 12.04 1.83
N VAL A 14 -3.43 11.05 1.07
CA VAL A 14 -2.57 10.27 0.17
C VAL A 14 -2.34 11.09 -1.10
N LYS A 15 -1.09 11.44 -1.38
CA LYS A 15 -0.74 12.28 -2.52
C LYS A 15 -0.15 11.49 -3.68
N GLU A 16 0.57 10.43 -3.39
CA GLU A 16 1.12 9.56 -4.42
C GLU A 16 1.01 8.11 -3.99
N ILE A 17 0.81 7.24 -4.94
CA ILE A 17 0.79 5.80 -4.69
C ILE A 17 1.39 5.08 -5.90
N ALA A 18 2.28 4.15 -5.63
CA ALA A 18 2.83 3.24 -6.62
C ALA A 18 2.54 1.83 -6.15
N ILE A 19 2.02 0.99 -7.04
CA ILE A 19 1.69 -0.38 -6.69
C ILE A 19 2.50 -1.31 -7.57
N SER A 20 3.18 -2.26 -6.96
CA SER A 20 4.00 -3.22 -7.68
C SER A 20 4.12 -4.49 -6.88
N GLN A 21 4.70 -5.51 -7.50
CA GLN A 21 5.06 -6.72 -6.78
C GLN A 21 6.56 -6.67 -6.50
N MET A 22 6.93 -6.96 -5.26
CA MET A 22 8.31 -7.00 -4.84
C MET A 22 8.68 -8.42 -4.45
N ILE A 23 9.91 -8.79 -4.77
CA ILE A 23 10.44 -10.09 -4.38
C ILE A 23 11.30 -9.88 -3.14
N PHE A 24 10.91 -10.55 -2.05
CA PHE A 24 11.67 -10.52 -0.81
C PHE A 24 12.48 -11.82 -0.72
N SER A 25 13.77 -11.68 -0.49
CA SER A 25 14.67 -12.82 -0.36
C SER A 25 15.10 -12.95 1.09
N ASP A 26 14.84 -14.10 1.67
CA ASP A 26 15.37 -14.41 3.00
C ASP A 26 16.80 -14.91 2.81
N ILE A 27 17.74 -14.15 3.32
CA ILE A 27 19.16 -14.43 3.10
C ILE A 27 19.58 -15.74 3.76
N ASP A 28 19.01 -16.06 4.90
CA ASP A 28 19.39 -17.27 5.65
C ASP A 28 18.83 -18.55 5.04
N SER A 29 17.57 -18.52 4.61
CA SER A 29 16.89 -19.71 4.09
C SER A 29 16.84 -19.80 2.58
N SER A 30 17.27 -18.74 1.90
CA SER A 30 17.20 -18.63 0.43
C SER A 30 15.76 -18.70 -0.10
N ARG A 31 14.78 -18.40 0.74
CA ARG A 31 13.38 -18.35 0.32
C ARG A 31 13.09 -17.05 -0.41
N LEU A 32 12.25 -17.15 -1.43
CA LEU A 32 11.77 -15.99 -2.17
C LEU A 32 10.27 -15.90 -2.01
N ASP A 33 9.79 -14.72 -1.64
CA ASP A 33 8.35 -14.43 -1.55
C ASP A 33 8.03 -13.23 -2.43
N THR A 34 6.93 -13.33 -3.18
CA THR A 34 6.44 -12.21 -3.98
C THR A 34 5.31 -11.56 -3.21
N VAL A 35 5.45 -10.26 -2.97
CA VAL A 35 4.51 -9.50 -2.15
C VAL A 35 4.02 -8.29 -2.93
N THR A 36 2.69 -8.09 -2.96
CA THR A 36 2.12 -6.86 -3.51
C THR A 36 2.45 -5.72 -2.56
N THR A 37 3.02 -4.65 -3.10
CA THR A 37 3.53 -3.54 -2.30
C THR A 37 2.95 -2.24 -2.82
N ALA A 38 2.55 -1.37 -1.89
CA ALA A 38 2.14 -0.02 -2.20
C ALA A 38 3.14 0.94 -1.56
N ILE A 39 3.75 1.79 -2.38
CA ILE A 39 4.64 2.84 -1.90
C ILE A 39 3.85 4.13 -1.94
N THR A 40 3.71 4.78 -0.80
CA THR A 40 2.83 5.94 -0.67
C THR A 40 3.57 7.16 -0.20
N ARG A 41 3.01 8.32 -0.54
CA ARG A 41 3.45 9.60 -0.02
C ARG A 41 2.22 10.34 0.47
N TYR A 42 2.27 10.84 1.71
CA TYR A 42 1.17 11.54 2.32
C TYR A 42 1.47 13.02 2.47
N SER A 43 0.44 13.86 2.40
CA SER A 43 0.59 15.28 2.74
C SER A 43 0.72 15.48 4.25
N HIS A 44 0.07 14.62 5.01
CA HIS A 44 0.11 14.58 6.48
C HIS A 44 0.09 13.12 6.91
N PRO A 45 0.72 12.77 8.04
CA PRO A 45 0.71 11.39 8.50
C PRO A 45 -0.72 10.89 8.76
N LEU A 46 -0.95 9.64 8.42
CA LEU A 46 -2.21 8.98 8.76
C LEU A 46 -2.13 8.50 10.21
N ASN A 47 -3.24 8.59 10.94
CA ASN A 47 -3.31 7.97 12.25
C ASN A 47 -3.55 6.47 12.09
N GLN A 48 -3.52 5.73 13.21
CA GLN A 48 -3.65 4.26 13.16
C GLN A 48 -4.95 3.80 12.51
N GLU A 49 -6.04 4.49 12.83
CA GLU A 49 -7.35 4.15 12.28
C GLU A 49 -7.39 4.38 10.77
N GLU A 50 -6.84 5.50 10.34
CA GLU A 50 -6.76 5.82 8.91
C GLU A 50 -5.88 4.81 8.17
N GLU A 51 -4.78 4.40 8.78
CA GLU A 51 -3.90 3.41 8.18
C GLU A 51 -4.59 2.07 7.99
N LYS A 52 -5.35 1.64 9.00
CA LYS A 52 -6.11 0.40 8.92
C LYS A 52 -7.17 0.44 7.82
N GLN A 53 -7.90 1.54 7.75
CA GLN A 53 -8.93 1.72 6.73
C GLN A 53 -8.33 1.76 5.34
N PHE A 54 -7.21 2.45 5.19
CA PHE A 54 -6.51 2.54 3.91
C PHE A 54 -6.00 1.16 3.48
N GLN A 55 -5.41 0.42 4.40
CA GLN A 55 -4.91 -0.93 4.14
C GLN A 55 -6.03 -1.85 3.66
N LYS A 56 -7.15 -1.87 4.38
CA LYS A 56 -8.30 -2.70 4.02
C LYS A 56 -8.89 -2.30 2.67
N TRP A 57 -8.99 -1.01 2.44
CA TRP A 57 -9.53 -0.50 1.18
C TRP A 57 -8.66 -0.93 0.00
N LEU A 58 -7.34 -0.79 0.15
CA LEU A 58 -6.41 -1.19 -0.90
C LEU A 58 -6.51 -2.68 -1.20
N GLU A 59 -6.53 -3.50 -0.15
CA GLU A 59 -6.63 -4.96 -0.31
C GLU A 59 -7.88 -5.34 -1.09
N ALA A 60 -9.00 -4.76 -0.71
CA ALA A 60 -10.28 -5.03 -1.36
C ALA A 60 -10.29 -4.51 -2.81
N ARG A 61 -9.77 -3.31 -3.02
CA ARG A 61 -9.82 -2.65 -4.31
C ARG A 61 -8.92 -3.32 -5.34
N ILE A 62 -7.75 -3.79 -4.89
CA ILE A 62 -6.79 -4.46 -5.77
C ILE A 62 -7.06 -5.96 -5.87
N GLY A 63 -7.75 -6.51 -4.87
CA GLY A 63 -8.04 -7.94 -4.84
C GLY A 63 -6.88 -8.78 -4.34
N ALA A 64 -5.99 -8.21 -3.55
CA ALA A 64 -4.88 -8.93 -2.96
C ALA A 64 -5.22 -9.31 -1.52
N LYS A 65 -4.69 -10.45 -1.07
CA LYS A 65 -4.93 -10.92 0.31
C LYS A 65 -4.27 -10.01 1.33
N SER A 66 -3.10 -9.50 0.99
CA SER A 66 -2.39 -8.55 1.84
C SER A 66 -1.52 -7.67 0.96
N ILE A 67 -1.29 -6.46 1.43
CA ILE A 67 -0.46 -5.49 0.73
C ILE A 67 0.50 -4.90 1.75
N TYR A 68 1.78 -4.89 1.40
CA TYR A 68 2.78 -4.25 2.21
C TYR A 68 2.81 -2.77 1.85
N VAL A 69 2.52 -1.90 2.81
CA VAL A 69 2.45 -0.46 2.57
C VAL A 69 3.69 0.22 3.14
N LEU A 70 4.42 0.91 2.27
CA LEU A 70 5.58 1.70 2.66
C LEU A 70 5.27 3.17 2.44
N ASN A 71 5.52 3.98 3.45
CA ASN A 71 5.36 5.42 3.35
C ASN A 71 6.73 6.07 3.20
N GLU A 72 6.92 6.82 2.11
CA GLU A 72 8.20 7.43 1.79
C GLU A 72 8.41 8.83 2.39
N ASN A 73 7.46 9.36 3.10
CA ASN A 73 7.60 10.73 3.64
C ASN A 73 8.76 10.87 4.63
#